data_7a84d4cfa4128b0bdfc9f3248f92ebf8
#
_entry.id   7a84d4cfa4128b0bdfc9f3248f92ebf8
#
_cell.length_a   1.000
_cell.length_b   1.000
_cell.length_c   1.000
_cell.angle_alpha   90.00
_cell.angle_beta   90.00
_cell.angle_gamma   90.00
#
_symmetry.space_group_name_H-M   'P 1'
#
loop_
_entity.id
_entity.type
_entity.pdbx_description
1 polymer ?
#
loop_
_entity_poly.entity_id
_entity_poly.type
_entity_poly.pdbx_seq_one_letter_code
_entity_poly.pdbx_strand_id
1 'polypeptide(L)'
;MKSVYVIGGPNGAGKTTLAQTVLPEYLGVVEFVNADQIAGGLSAFKPESVSIDAGRVMLHRIHELASAGQNFAFETTLASRTFAPFLQELKRKGYSVILIYVWLQSPRLALRRVRLRASKGGHDVPQNIVVRRYGRGLENLRQLYLPLADSWFVFDNSSP
;
A
#
# COMPACT_ATOMS: atom_id res chain seq x y z
N MET A 1 -21.90 6.54 0.61
CA MET A 1 -20.92 6.85 -0.45
C MET A 1 -19.88 5.74 -0.47
N LYS A 2 -19.57 5.19 -1.64
CA LYS A 2 -18.53 4.15 -1.76
C LYS A 2 -17.14 4.77 -1.71
N SER A 3 -16.24 4.18 -0.95
CA SER A 3 -14.89 4.71 -0.77
C SER A 3 -13.83 3.63 -0.95
N VAL A 4 -12.74 4.00 -1.60
CA VAL A 4 -11.50 3.22 -1.66
C VAL A 4 -10.38 4.00 -0.98
N TYR A 5 -9.68 3.33 -0.06
CA TYR A 5 -8.55 3.91 0.66
C TYR A 5 -7.25 3.31 0.14
N VAL A 6 -6.37 4.16 -0.35
CA VAL A 6 -5.04 3.76 -0.82
C VAL A 6 -4.03 4.09 0.28
N ILE A 7 -3.46 3.07 0.90
CA ILE A 7 -2.42 3.23 1.92
C ILE A 7 -1.07 3.17 1.22
N GLY A 8 -0.51 4.33 0.96
CA GLY A 8 0.74 4.50 0.21
C GLY A 8 1.94 4.79 1.10
N GLY A 9 3.13 4.47 0.60
CA GLY A 9 4.38 4.81 1.27
C GLY A 9 5.50 3.80 1.02
N PRO A 10 6.76 4.16 1.31
CA PRO A 10 7.90 3.27 1.06
C PRO A 10 7.87 2.04 1.96
N ASN A 11 8.65 1.03 1.57
CA ASN A 11 8.91 -0.11 2.45
C ASN A 11 9.49 0.39 3.78
N GLY A 12 9.03 -0.17 4.88
CA GLY A 12 9.46 0.24 6.23
C GLY A 12 8.79 1.50 6.78
N ALA A 13 7.82 2.08 6.08
CA ALA A 13 7.12 3.30 6.54
C ALA A 13 6.14 3.07 7.69
N GLY A 14 5.69 1.82 7.92
CA GLY A 14 4.68 1.51 8.93
C GLY A 14 3.24 1.55 8.40
N LYS A 15 3.05 1.39 7.10
CA LYS A 15 1.75 1.38 6.44
C LYS A 15 0.77 0.37 7.05
N THR A 16 1.21 -0.87 7.19
CA THR A 16 0.36 -1.96 7.72
C THR A 16 -0.06 -1.67 9.15
N THR A 17 0.85 -1.20 9.99
CA THR A 17 0.55 -0.83 11.39
C THR A 17 -0.49 0.30 11.46
N LEU A 18 -0.31 1.34 10.66
CA LEU A 18 -1.28 2.45 10.59
C LEU A 18 -2.63 1.95 10.09
N ALA A 19 -2.64 1.15 9.02
CA ALA A 19 -3.87 0.62 8.44
C ALA A 19 -4.67 -0.23 9.43
N GLN A 20 -4.01 -1.12 10.18
CA GLN A 20 -4.65 -1.98 11.17
C GLN A 20 -5.35 -1.22 12.28
N THR A 21 -4.88 -0.04 12.63
CA THR A 21 -5.52 0.82 13.63
C THR A 21 -6.55 1.75 13.01
N VAL A 22 -6.16 2.49 11.97
CA VAL A 22 -6.99 3.57 11.42
C VAL A 22 -8.22 3.03 10.67
N LEU A 23 -8.07 1.96 9.91
CA LEU A 23 -9.16 1.46 9.05
C LEU A 23 -10.36 0.96 9.87
N PRO A 24 -10.22 0.00 10.80
CA PRO A 24 -11.37 -0.52 11.54
C PRO A 24 -11.89 0.45 12.59
N GLU A 25 -11.00 1.12 13.33
CA GLU A 25 -11.39 1.91 14.50
C GLU A 25 -11.97 3.29 14.14
N TYR A 26 -11.42 3.94 13.12
CA TYR A 26 -11.79 5.32 12.78
C TYR A 26 -12.59 5.43 11.48
N LEU A 27 -12.40 4.52 10.53
CA LEU A 27 -13.03 4.58 9.22
C LEU A 27 -14.10 3.52 9.00
N GLY A 28 -14.21 2.54 9.92
CA GLY A 28 -15.16 1.45 9.80
C GLY A 28 -14.91 0.53 8.59
N VAL A 29 -13.68 0.51 8.07
CA VAL A 29 -13.27 -0.29 6.91
C VAL A 29 -12.58 -1.55 7.38
N VAL A 30 -13.15 -2.70 7.09
CA VAL A 30 -12.63 -4.01 7.48
C VAL A 30 -12.01 -4.79 6.32
N GLU A 31 -12.32 -4.41 5.09
CA GLU A 31 -11.75 -5.03 3.89
C GLU A 31 -10.42 -4.33 3.55
N PHE A 32 -9.33 -4.97 3.91
CA PHE A 32 -7.97 -4.47 3.69
C PHE A 32 -7.12 -5.51 2.94
N VAL A 33 -6.57 -5.13 1.80
CA VAL A 33 -5.82 -6.01 0.90
C VAL A 33 -4.35 -5.60 0.87
N ASN A 34 -3.47 -6.54 1.21
CA ASN A 34 -2.03 -6.34 1.29
C ASN A 34 -1.30 -7.52 0.64
N ALA A 35 -0.53 -7.25 -0.40
CA ALA A 35 0.19 -8.27 -1.16
C ALA A 35 1.22 -9.04 -0.32
N ASP A 36 1.89 -8.39 0.64
CA ASP A 36 2.87 -9.06 1.50
C ASP A 36 2.20 -10.07 2.44
N GLN A 37 1.01 -9.73 2.96
CA GLN A 37 0.22 -10.65 3.78
C GLN A 37 -0.30 -11.84 2.96
N ILE A 38 -0.73 -11.59 1.72
CA ILE A 38 -1.13 -12.65 0.79
C ILE A 38 0.05 -13.58 0.49
N ALA A 39 1.22 -13.03 0.19
CA ALA A 39 2.43 -13.81 -0.05
C ALA A 39 2.79 -14.68 1.16
N GLY A 40 2.70 -14.14 2.38
CA GLY A 40 2.91 -14.87 3.62
C GLY A 40 1.92 -16.02 3.83
N GLY A 41 0.69 -15.86 3.37
CA GLY A 41 -0.33 -16.92 3.39
C GLY A 41 -0.10 -18.00 2.32
N LEU A 42 0.43 -17.63 1.16
CA LEU A 42 0.74 -18.56 0.07
C LEU A 42 2.03 -19.35 0.33
N SER A 43 3.04 -18.73 0.94
CA SER A 43 4.32 -19.35 1.28
C SER A 43 4.87 -18.76 2.57
N ALA A 44 4.63 -19.44 3.68
CA ALA A 44 4.95 -18.96 5.02
C ALA A 44 6.46 -18.72 5.25
N PHE A 45 7.31 -19.56 4.66
CA PHE A 45 8.76 -19.52 4.85
C PHE A 45 9.53 -18.79 3.75
N LYS A 46 8.92 -18.64 2.56
CA LYS A 46 9.53 -17.97 1.40
C LYS A 46 8.51 -17.08 0.67
N PRO A 47 7.93 -16.06 1.33
CA PRO A 47 6.89 -15.23 0.71
C PRO A 47 7.38 -14.51 -0.55
N GLU A 48 8.66 -14.18 -0.64
CA GLU A 48 9.27 -13.56 -1.82
C GLU A 48 9.19 -14.44 -3.08
N SER A 49 9.14 -15.75 -2.93
CA SER A 49 9.04 -16.68 -4.06
C SER A 49 7.69 -16.64 -4.78
N VAL A 50 6.67 -16.11 -4.13
CA VAL A 50 5.29 -16.02 -4.63
C VAL A 50 4.79 -14.59 -4.77
N SER A 51 5.70 -13.62 -4.81
CA SER A 51 5.33 -12.18 -4.84
C SER A 51 4.49 -11.80 -6.06
N ILE A 52 4.76 -12.41 -7.24
CA ILE A 52 3.98 -12.18 -8.46
C ILE A 52 2.57 -12.73 -8.32
N ASP A 53 2.44 -13.96 -7.79
CA ASP A 53 1.14 -14.59 -7.56
C ASP A 53 0.34 -13.82 -6.51
N ALA A 54 0.98 -13.37 -5.43
CA ALA A 54 0.35 -12.51 -4.43
C ALA A 54 -0.17 -11.19 -5.04
N GLY A 55 0.59 -10.58 -5.93
CA GLY A 55 0.16 -9.39 -6.67
C GLY A 55 -1.07 -9.65 -7.53
N ARG A 56 -1.14 -10.80 -8.22
CA ARG A 56 -2.32 -11.19 -9.01
C ARG A 56 -3.54 -11.43 -8.12
N VAL A 57 -3.38 -12.13 -7.00
CA VAL A 57 -4.45 -12.36 -6.02
C VAL A 57 -4.96 -11.03 -5.47
N MET A 58 -4.06 -10.11 -5.12
CA MET A 58 -4.41 -8.78 -4.68
C MET A 58 -5.27 -8.03 -5.72
N LEU A 59 -4.82 -7.98 -6.97
CA LEU A 59 -5.57 -7.33 -8.05
C LEU A 59 -6.95 -7.96 -8.24
N HIS A 60 -7.04 -9.27 -8.23
CA HIS A 60 -8.33 -9.96 -8.31
C HIS A 60 -9.25 -9.55 -7.16
N ARG A 61 -8.74 -9.57 -5.92
CA ARG A 61 -9.53 -9.24 -4.74
C ARG A 61 -10.05 -7.81 -4.74
N ILE A 62 -9.23 -6.82 -5.10
CA ILE A 62 -9.69 -5.42 -5.15
C ILE A 62 -10.75 -5.20 -6.23
N HIS A 63 -10.67 -5.92 -7.36
CA HIS A 63 -11.71 -5.90 -8.39
C HIS A 63 -13.02 -6.54 -7.93
N GLU A 64 -12.95 -7.65 -7.19
CA GLU A 64 -14.15 -8.26 -6.58
C GLU A 64 -14.85 -7.31 -5.61
N LEU A 65 -14.09 -6.70 -4.69
CA LEU A 65 -14.62 -5.75 -3.71
C LEU A 65 -15.27 -4.54 -4.39
N ALA A 66 -14.61 -4.01 -5.42
CA ALA A 66 -15.13 -2.91 -6.22
C ALA A 66 -16.43 -3.29 -6.95
N SER A 67 -16.49 -4.48 -7.53
CA SER A 67 -17.68 -4.99 -8.22
C SER A 67 -18.85 -5.21 -7.28
N ALA A 68 -18.57 -5.64 -6.04
CA ALA A 68 -19.55 -5.79 -4.98
C ALA A 68 -19.99 -4.46 -4.34
N GLY A 69 -19.39 -3.33 -4.76
CA GLY A 69 -19.73 -2.01 -4.21
C GLY A 69 -19.28 -1.80 -2.76
N GLN A 70 -18.31 -2.58 -2.30
CA GLN A 70 -17.81 -2.51 -0.93
C GLN A 70 -16.88 -1.32 -0.72
N ASN A 71 -16.82 -0.80 0.51
CA ASN A 71 -15.73 0.05 0.95
C ASN A 71 -14.53 -0.83 1.27
N PHE A 72 -13.36 -0.46 0.77
CA PHE A 72 -12.15 -1.25 0.98
C PHE A 72 -10.91 -0.39 0.97
N ALA A 73 -9.82 -0.96 1.48
CA ALA A 73 -8.49 -0.37 1.42
C ALA A 73 -7.49 -1.36 0.82
N PHE A 74 -6.44 -0.83 0.23
CA PHE A 74 -5.29 -1.63 -0.17
C PHE A 74 -3.98 -0.89 0.07
N GLU A 75 -2.93 -1.66 0.28
CA GLU A 75 -1.58 -1.16 0.57
C GLU A 75 -0.69 -1.24 -0.67
N THR A 76 0.09 -0.19 -0.92
CA THR A 76 1.05 -0.14 -2.03
C THR A 76 2.21 0.81 -1.72
N THR A 77 3.38 0.56 -2.31
CA THR A 77 4.49 1.52 -2.28
C THR A 77 4.28 2.69 -3.24
N LEU A 78 3.26 2.66 -4.08
CA LEU A 78 3.00 3.57 -5.21
C LEU A 78 4.08 3.54 -6.30
N ALA A 79 5.06 2.65 -6.21
CA ALA A 79 6.11 2.51 -7.23
C ALA A 79 5.58 1.99 -8.56
N SER A 80 4.44 1.27 -8.53
CA SER A 80 3.72 0.83 -9.72
C SER A 80 2.70 1.88 -10.16
N ARG A 81 2.52 2.00 -11.46
CA ARG A 81 1.47 2.83 -12.08
C ARG A 81 0.17 2.05 -12.33
N THR A 82 0.17 0.77 -12.06
CA THR A 82 -0.92 -0.18 -12.37
C THR A 82 -2.26 0.21 -11.72
N PHE A 83 -2.22 0.79 -10.53
CA PHE A 83 -3.44 1.15 -9.80
C PHE A 83 -4.12 2.42 -10.32
N ALA A 84 -3.44 3.27 -11.07
CA ALA A 84 -4.00 4.53 -11.51
C ALA A 84 -5.22 4.37 -12.46
N PRO A 85 -5.16 3.53 -13.51
CA PRO A 85 -6.33 3.27 -14.35
C PRO A 85 -7.49 2.66 -13.57
N PHE A 86 -7.19 1.77 -12.63
CA PHE A 86 -8.19 1.16 -11.74
C PHE A 86 -8.90 2.22 -10.89
N LEU A 87 -8.17 3.12 -10.26
CA LEU A 87 -8.73 4.21 -9.46
C LEU A 87 -9.55 5.18 -10.30
N GLN A 88 -9.12 5.48 -11.54
CA GLN A 88 -9.91 6.29 -12.48
C GLN A 88 -11.24 5.61 -12.82
N GLU A 89 -11.24 4.30 -13.03
CA GLU A 89 -12.45 3.53 -13.27
C GLU A 89 -13.38 3.57 -12.04
N LEU A 90 -12.84 3.41 -10.83
CA LEU A 90 -13.61 3.48 -9.60
C LEU A 90 -14.29 4.85 -9.42
N LYS A 91 -13.60 5.93 -9.73
CA LYS A 91 -14.20 7.29 -9.70
C LYS A 91 -15.40 7.38 -10.66
N ARG A 92 -15.27 6.86 -11.87
CA ARG A 92 -16.40 6.80 -12.84
C ARG A 92 -17.57 5.96 -12.33
N LYS A 93 -17.31 4.97 -11.47
CA LYS A 93 -18.31 4.13 -10.80
C LYS A 93 -18.85 4.72 -9.48
N GLY A 94 -18.49 5.96 -9.17
CA GLY A 94 -18.99 6.70 -8.00
C GLY A 94 -18.25 6.43 -6.70
N TYR A 95 -17.03 5.91 -6.75
CA TYR A 95 -16.16 5.81 -5.59
C TYR A 95 -15.46 7.14 -5.30
N SER A 96 -15.34 7.48 -4.02
CA SER A 96 -14.36 8.44 -3.54
C SER A 96 -13.01 7.76 -3.34
N VAL A 97 -11.95 8.34 -3.88
CA VAL A 97 -10.58 7.87 -3.72
C VAL A 97 -9.91 8.68 -2.62
N ILE A 98 -9.57 8.01 -1.52
CA ILE A 98 -8.88 8.61 -0.38
C ILE A 98 -7.46 8.03 -0.31
N LEU A 99 -6.46 8.89 -0.38
CA LEU A 99 -5.05 8.51 -0.30
C LEU A 99 -4.49 8.84 1.09
N ILE A 100 -3.95 7.84 1.76
CA ILE A 100 -3.24 8.00 3.03
C ILE A 100 -1.78 7.62 2.77
N TYR A 101 -0.89 8.60 2.75
CA TYR A 101 0.53 8.38 2.48
C TYR A 101 1.34 8.45 3.76
N VAL A 102 2.09 7.39 4.03
CA VAL A 102 3.01 7.32 5.17
C VAL A 102 4.41 7.65 4.68
N TRP A 103 4.89 8.82 5.04
CA TRP A 103 6.14 9.37 4.57
C TRP A 103 7.31 9.03 5.50
N LEU A 104 8.48 8.82 4.91
CA LEU A 104 9.78 8.77 5.57
C LEU A 104 10.71 9.80 4.92
N GLN A 105 11.52 10.46 5.75
CA GLN A 105 12.40 11.54 5.31
C GLN A 105 13.50 11.10 4.33
N SER A 106 13.85 9.82 4.27
CA SER A 106 14.90 9.34 3.39
C SER A 106 14.81 7.85 3.06
N PRO A 107 15.36 7.42 1.91
CA PRO A 107 15.49 6.00 1.61
C PRO A 107 16.43 5.26 2.59
N ARG A 108 17.38 5.96 3.20
CA ARG A 108 18.26 5.41 4.24
C ARG A 108 17.46 4.97 5.47
N LEU A 109 16.49 5.78 5.90
CA LEU A 109 15.60 5.44 7.01
C LEU A 109 14.72 4.24 6.66
N ALA A 110 14.18 4.21 5.45
CA ALA A 110 13.41 3.06 4.94
C ALA A 110 14.23 1.77 4.99
N LEU A 111 15.46 1.79 4.47
CA LEU A 111 16.39 0.65 4.53
C LEU A 111 16.67 0.17 5.95
N ARG A 112 16.96 1.11 6.86
CA ARG A 112 17.22 0.78 8.27
C ARG A 112 16.03 0.03 8.89
N ARG A 113 14.82 0.49 8.66
CA ARG A 113 13.61 -0.13 9.20
C ARG A 113 13.30 -1.48 8.58
N VAL A 114 13.50 -1.63 7.26
CA VAL A 114 13.35 -2.92 6.58
C VAL A 114 14.34 -3.95 7.16
N ARG A 115 15.61 -3.58 7.33
CA ARG A 115 16.63 -4.46 7.93
C ARG A 115 16.30 -4.84 9.38
N LEU A 116 15.85 -3.88 10.19
CA LEU A 116 15.44 -4.15 11.55
C LEU A 116 14.25 -5.11 11.63
N ARG A 117 13.28 -4.95 10.75
CA ARG A 117 12.14 -5.88 10.64
C ARG A 117 12.60 -7.27 10.21
N ALA A 118 13.45 -7.38 9.21
CA ALA A 118 14.00 -8.65 8.73
C ALA A 118 14.81 -9.37 9.81
N SER A 119 15.60 -8.65 10.61
CA SER A 119 16.35 -9.24 11.73
C SER A 119 15.45 -9.83 12.83
N LYS A 120 14.19 -9.41 12.90
CA LYS A 120 13.16 -9.91 13.81
C LYS A 120 12.26 -10.98 13.16
N GLY A 121 12.66 -11.55 12.04
CA GLY A 121 11.89 -12.58 11.32
C GLY A 121 10.80 -12.05 10.38
N GLY A 122 10.75 -10.74 10.13
CA GLY A 122 9.83 -10.14 9.18
C GLY A 122 10.30 -10.26 7.73
N HIS A 123 9.44 -9.85 6.82
CA HIS A 123 9.74 -9.85 5.38
C HIS A 123 10.92 -8.94 5.03
N ASP A 124 11.89 -9.50 4.32
CA ASP A 124 13.04 -8.75 3.79
C ASP A 124 12.79 -8.31 2.36
N VAL A 125 13.36 -7.15 2.00
CA VAL A 125 13.31 -6.61 0.64
C VAL A 125 14.73 -6.18 0.26
N PRO A 126 15.23 -6.60 -0.93
CA PRO A 126 16.56 -6.19 -1.39
C PRO A 126 16.75 -4.67 -1.38
N GLN A 127 17.94 -4.22 -0.98
CA GLN A 127 18.26 -2.80 -0.81
C GLN A 127 17.96 -1.96 -2.05
N ASN A 128 18.38 -2.43 -3.23
CA ASN A 128 18.14 -1.73 -4.49
C ASN A 128 16.65 -1.58 -4.81
N ILE A 129 15.83 -2.55 -4.40
CA ILE A 129 14.37 -2.48 -4.57
C ILE A 129 13.76 -1.43 -3.67
N VAL A 130 14.17 -1.38 -2.39
CA VAL A 130 13.68 -0.38 -1.43
C VAL A 130 13.99 1.04 -1.92
N VAL A 131 15.22 1.29 -2.33
CA VAL A 131 15.66 2.62 -2.84
C VAL A 131 14.89 3.01 -4.10
N ARG A 132 14.77 2.08 -5.06
CA ARG A 132 14.01 2.32 -6.28
C ARG A 132 12.55 2.64 -6.02
N ARG A 133 11.90 1.85 -5.16
CA ARG A 133 10.49 2.06 -4.80
C ARG A 133 10.27 3.36 -4.04
N TYR A 134 11.22 3.76 -3.20
CA TYR A 134 11.16 5.05 -2.50
C TYR A 134 11.08 6.21 -3.51
N GLY A 135 12.01 6.27 -4.45
CA GLY A 135 12.05 7.33 -5.46
C GLY A 135 10.85 7.32 -6.40
N ARG A 136 10.53 6.14 -6.97
CA ARG A 136 9.38 5.99 -7.87
C ARG A 136 8.05 6.24 -7.18
N GLY A 137 7.91 5.79 -5.93
CA GLY A 137 6.71 6.02 -5.14
C GLY A 137 6.45 7.49 -4.91
N LEU A 138 7.46 8.29 -4.56
CA LEU A 138 7.33 9.74 -4.40
C LEU A 138 7.01 10.45 -5.73
N GLU A 139 7.66 10.04 -6.81
CA GLU A 139 7.38 10.60 -8.13
C GLU A 139 5.93 10.32 -8.55
N ASN A 140 5.50 9.07 -8.46
CA ASN A 140 4.13 8.68 -8.80
C ASN A 140 3.10 9.30 -7.85
N LEU A 141 3.43 9.46 -6.57
CA LEU A 141 2.58 10.17 -5.62
C LEU A 141 2.24 11.57 -6.14
N ARG A 142 3.26 12.34 -6.50
CA ARG A 142 3.10 13.74 -6.94
C ARG A 142 2.44 13.86 -8.31
N GLN A 143 2.87 13.05 -9.27
CA GLN A 143 2.48 13.20 -10.67
C GLN A 143 1.18 12.47 -11.01
N LEU A 144 0.84 11.41 -10.28
CA LEU A 144 -0.20 10.49 -10.67
C LEU A 144 -1.29 10.31 -9.60
N TYR A 145 -0.92 9.96 -8.38
CA TYR A 145 -1.88 9.55 -7.36
C TYR A 145 -2.54 10.72 -6.61
N LEU A 146 -1.79 11.78 -6.27
CA LEU A 146 -2.40 12.98 -5.67
C LEU A 146 -3.42 13.64 -6.60
N PRO A 147 -3.17 13.81 -7.91
CA PRO A 147 -4.19 14.33 -8.81
C PRO A 147 -5.43 13.46 -8.96
N LEU A 148 -5.33 12.15 -8.72
CA LEU A 148 -6.45 11.22 -8.77
C LEU A 148 -7.29 11.21 -7.49
N ALA A 149 -6.67 11.50 -6.34
CA ALA A 149 -7.34 11.43 -5.05
C ALA A 149 -8.40 12.56 -4.89
N ASP A 150 -9.55 12.20 -4.35
CA ASP A 150 -10.56 13.19 -3.95
C ASP A 150 -10.20 13.86 -2.62
N SER A 151 -9.52 13.11 -1.75
CA SER A 151 -8.88 13.64 -0.54
C SER A 151 -7.61 12.86 -0.24
N TRP A 152 -6.68 13.50 0.47
CA TRP A 152 -5.41 12.86 0.83
C TRP A 152 -4.89 13.35 2.17
N PHE A 153 -4.13 12.46 2.83
CA PHE A 153 -3.46 12.71 4.10
C PHE A 153 -2.03 12.22 4.00
N VAL A 154 -1.10 12.97 4.58
CA VAL A 154 0.31 12.57 4.69
C VAL A 154 0.69 12.50 6.16
N PHE A 155 1.16 11.33 6.58
CA PHE A 155 1.67 11.10 7.92
C PHE A 155 3.19 10.96 7.85
N ASP A 156 3.90 11.85 8.53
CA ASP A 156 5.34 11.74 8.70
C ASP A 156 5.65 10.76 9.84
N ASN A 157 6.16 9.59 9.47
CA ASN A 157 6.58 8.56 10.41
C ASN A 157 8.11 8.46 10.52
N SER A 158 8.82 9.58 10.32
CA SER A 158 10.30 9.62 10.35
C SER A 158 10.87 9.55 11.75
N SER A 159 10.11 9.98 12.75
CA SER A 159 10.53 9.91 14.16
C SER A 159 10.59 8.47 14.67
N PRO A 160 11.52 8.20 15.64
CA PRO A 160 11.61 6.89 16.26
C PRO A 160 10.37 6.54 17.07
#